data_a6cf79f8e15a26616711dc06832897e5
#
_entry.id   a6cf79f8e15a26616711dc06832897e5
#
_cell.length_a   1.000
_cell.length_b   1.000
_cell.length_c   1.000
_cell.angle_alpha   90.00
_cell.angle_beta   90.00
_cell.angle_gamma   90.00
#
_symmetry.space_group_name_H-M   'P 1'
#
loop_
_entity.id
_entity.type
_entity.pdbx_description
1 polymer ?
#
loop_
_entity_poly.entity_id
_entity_poly.type
_entity_poly.pdbx_seq_one_letter_code
_entity_poly.pdbx_strand_id
1 'polypeptide(L)'
;MSRTKWRALAAVTLLLAGSGILAAAGPAQADPVPPVMPKMTNIRTGLNTGFDRVVLDLTSGPAPSVSYQLVDELTADASGEIVWLTGEFFIEVFTTPAAAHDDNGNPTYPGPAKFRTRNLRNVMAVAVTGDFEGQVTIGLGVRSRTAVNVFTLTAPNRVVIDVAH
;
A
#
# COMPACT_ATOMS: atom_id res chain seq x y z
N MET A 1 -57.78 -64.28 -52.09
CA MET A 1 -57.09 -65.39 -51.44
C MET A 1 -55.89 -64.93 -50.72
N SER A 2 -55.75 -65.41 -49.51
CA SER A 2 -54.55 -65.62 -48.71
C SER A 2 -54.16 -64.58 -47.69
N ARG A 3 -54.58 -64.86 -46.50
CA ARG A 3 -53.91 -65.26 -45.26
C ARG A 3 -53.11 -64.11 -44.56
N THR A 4 -53.81 -63.59 -43.59
CA THR A 4 -53.37 -62.93 -42.38
C THR A 4 -52.29 -63.71 -41.61
N LYS A 5 -51.20 -63.08 -41.21
CA LYS A 5 -50.36 -63.56 -40.11
C LYS A 5 -50.11 -62.41 -39.12
N TRP A 6 -50.67 -62.51 -37.95
CA TRP A 6 -50.40 -61.68 -36.76
C TRP A 6 -49.03 -62.07 -36.23
N ARG A 7 -48.24 -61.01 -35.93
CA ARG A 7 -47.06 -61.17 -35.08
C ARG A 7 -47.19 -60.24 -33.94
N ALA A 8 -47.25 -60.78 -32.75
CA ALA A 8 -47.23 -60.05 -31.47
C ALA A 8 -45.92 -59.35 -31.28
N LEU A 9 -46.00 -58.03 -30.96
CA LEU A 9 -44.87 -57.24 -30.44
C LEU A 9 -44.92 -57.28 -28.92
N ALA A 10 -43.88 -57.87 -28.31
CA ALA A 10 -43.64 -57.82 -26.90
C ALA A 10 -43.07 -56.45 -26.55
N ALA A 11 -43.76 -55.73 -25.68
CA ALA A 11 -43.23 -54.48 -25.10
C ALA A 11 -42.18 -54.79 -24.03
N VAL A 12 -40.95 -54.42 -24.30
CA VAL A 12 -39.88 -54.45 -23.30
C VAL A 12 -39.90 -53.08 -22.56
N THR A 13 -40.36 -53.09 -21.33
CA THR A 13 -40.31 -51.94 -20.43
C THR A 13 -38.90 -51.82 -19.85
N LEU A 14 -38.12 -50.84 -20.29
CA LEU A 14 -36.80 -50.52 -19.75
C LEU A 14 -36.98 -49.63 -18.53
N LEU A 15 -36.78 -50.15 -17.32
CA LEU A 15 -36.66 -49.36 -16.10
C LEU A 15 -35.27 -48.69 -16.09
N LEU A 16 -35.22 -47.36 -16.33
CA LEU A 16 -34.04 -46.55 -16.04
C LEU A 16 -34.01 -46.24 -14.54
N ALA A 17 -33.14 -46.93 -13.80
CA ALA A 17 -32.79 -46.56 -12.44
C ALA A 17 -31.89 -45.33 -12.52
N GLY A 18 -32.47 -44.14 -12.26
CA GLY A 18 -31.73 -42.89 -12.12
C GLY A 18 -30.94 -42.87 -10.82
N SER A 19 -29.64 -43.16 -10.88
CA SER A 19 -28.74 -42.94 -9.74
C SER A 19 -28.50 -41.40 -9.61
N GLY A 20 -29.23 -40.77 -8.71
CA GLY A 20 -29.00 -39.36 -8.34
C GLY A 20 -27.66 -39.26 -7.64
N ILE A 21 -26.69 -38.62 -8.30
CA ILE A 21 -25.44 -38.22 -7.66
C ILE A 21 -25.76 -36.97 -6.81
N LEU A 22 -25.87 -37.14 -5.50
CA LEU A 22 -25.84 -36.00 -4.57
C LEU A 22 -24.42 -35.43 -4.62
N ALA A 23 -24.23 -34.38 -5.39
CA ALA A 23 -23.04 -33.56 -5.29
C ALA A 23 -23.05 -32.88 -3.91
N ALA A 24 -22.20 -33.34 -2.99
CA ALA A 24 -21.95 -32.66 -1.75
C ALA A 24 -21.30 -31.30 -2.11
N ALA A 25 -22.04 -30.20 -1.87
CA ALA A 25 -21.47 -28.88 -1.93
C ALA A 25 -20.40 -28.81 -0.83
N GLY A 26 -19.12 -28.75 -1.24
CA GLY A 26 -18.03 -28.49 -0.32
C GLY A 26 -18.23 -27.10 0.34
N PRO A 27 -17.62 -26.88 1.51
CA PRO A 27 -17.71 -25.57 2.16
C PRO A 27 -17.22 -24.51 1.18
N ALA A 28 -18.05 -23.48 0.96
CA ALA A 28 -17.66 -22.31 0.17
C ALA A 28 -16.45 -21.68 0.85
N GLN A 29 -15.30 -21.72 0.20
CA GLN A 29 -14.14 -20.95 0.65
C GLN A 29 -14.50 -19.48 0.47
N ALA A 30 -14.50 -18.73 1.57
CA ALA A 30 -14.61 -17.28 1.52
C ALA A 30 -13.40 -16.76 0.74
N ASP A 31 -13.65 -15.93 -0.25
CA ASP A 31 -12.57 -15.24 -0.97
C ASP A 31 -11.70 -14.48 0.04
N PRO A 32 -10.37 -14.55 -0.08
CA PRO A 32 -9.48 -13.81 0.81
C PRO A 32 -9.80 -12.31 0.70
N VAL A 33 -10.16 -11.70 1.84
CA VAL A 33 -10.36 -10.24 1.91
C VAL A 33 -9.05 -9.58 1.50
N PRO A 34 -9.03 -8.69 0.50
CA PRO A 34 -7.82 -8.00 0.11
C PRO A 34 -7.20 -7.28 1.31
N PRO A 35 -5.88 -7.34 1.50
CA PRO A 35 -5.24 -6.64 2.59
C PRO A 35 -5.51 -5.13 2.48
N VAL A 36 -6.01 -4.54 3.57
CA VAL A 36 -6.28 -3.10 3.64
C VAL A 36 -4.95 -2.35 3.53
N MET A 37 -4.83 -1.45 2.54
CA MET A 37 -3.64 -0.64 2.35
C MET A 37 -3.44 0.32 3.53
N PRO A 38 -2.27 0.36 4.19
CA PRO A 38 -1.98 1.30 5.25
C PRO A 38 -2.07 2.74 4.74
N LYS A 39 -2.74 3.60 5.49
CA LYS A 39 -2.93 5.01 5.12
C LYS A 39 -2.10 5.90 6.04
N MET A 40 -1.32 6.81 5.46
CA MET A 40 -0.53 7.78 6.20
C MET A 40 -1.48 8.80 6.84
N THR A 41 -1.38 8.95 8.16
CA THR A 41 -2.27 9.82 8.95
C THR A 41 -1.54 10.98 9.59
N ASN A 42 -0.21 10.88 9.76
CA ASN A 42 0.55 11.94 10.42
C ASN A 42 2.02 11.89 10.01
N ILE A 43 2.68 13.06 10.09
CA ILE A 43 4.14 13.21 10.00
C ILE A 43 4.62 13.91 11.25
N ARG A 44 5.51 13.27 12.01
CA ARG A 44 6.10 13.82 13.22
C ARG A 44 7.59 13.99 13.05
N THR A 45 8.15 15.02 13.69
CA THR A 45 9.59 15.27 13.70
C THR A 45 10.10 15.41 15.13
N GLY A 46 11.34 14.99 15.40
CA GLY A 46 11.95 15.08 16.71
C GLY A 46 13.48 15.11 16.65
N LEU A 47 14.05 15.94 17.50
CA LEU A 47 15.50 15.98 17.74
C LEU A 47 15.87 14.88 18.72
N ASN A 48 16.89 14.08 18.39
CA ASN A 48 17.47 13.06 19.26
C ASN A 48 18.98 13.30 19.42
N THR A 49 19.62 12.55 20.32
CA THR A 49 21.08 12.61 20.46
C THR A 49 21.74 11.98 19.23
N GLY A 50 22.40 12.82 18.42
CA GLY A 50 23.15 12.39 17.23
C GLY A 50 22.34 12.26 15.94
N PHE A 51 21.01 12.41 15.97
CA PHE A 51 20.19 12.36 14.76
C PHE A 51 18.87 13.11 14.90
N ASP A 52 18.37 13.59 13.78
CA ASP A 52 17.00 14.07 13.61
C ASP A 52 16.10 12.91 13.16
N ARG A 53 14.89 12.82 13.70
CA ARG A 53 13.94 11.78 13.36
C ARG A 53 12.69 12.34 12.70
N VAL A 54 12.30 11.74 11.58
CA VAL A 54 10.99 11.93 10.95
C VAL A 54 10.23 10.62 11.03
N VAL A 55 8.97 10.66 11.43
CA VAL A 55 8.10 9.48 11.57
C VAL A 55 6.83 9.69 10.77
N LEU A 56 6.50 8.74 9.91
CA LEU A 56 5.20 8.63 9.28
C LEU A 56 4.35 7.66 10.10
N ASP A 57 3.23 8.12 10.63
CA ASP A 57 2.25 7.27 11.30
C ASP A 57 1.28 6.72 10.25
N LEU A 58 1.06 5.42 10.29
CA LEU A 58 0.22 4.70 9.33
C LEU A 58 -0.89 3.94 10.06
N THR A 59 -2.02 3.76 9.39
CA THR A 59 -3.09 2.88 9.88
C THR A 59 -2.66 1.41 9.90
N SER A 60 -3.50 0.55 10.46
CA SER A 60 -3.34 -0.90 10.41
C SER A 60 -3.31 -1.40 8.96
N GLY A 61 -2.63 -2.52 8.74
CA GLY A 61 -2.45 -3.17 7.45
C GLY A 61 -1.12 -3.89 7.38
N PRO A 62 -0.71 -4.39 6.21
CA PRO A 62 0.62 -4.95 6.00
C PRO A 62 1.70 -3.94 6.39
N ALA A 63 2.77 -4.41 7.00
CA ALA A 63 3.92 -3.55 7.27
C ALA A 63 4.54 -3.09 5.94
N PRO A 64 4.69 -1.78 5.70
CA PRO A 64 5.28 -1.31 4.45
C PRO A 64 6.78 -1.59 4.40
N SER A 65 7.30 -1.79 3.21
CA SER A 65 8.73 -1.67 2.91
C SER A 65 9.09 -0.19 2.79
N VAL A 66 10.30 0.17 3.17
CA VAL A 66 10.83 1.53 3.02
C VAL A 66 12.22 1.49 2.40
N SER A 67 12.46 2.42 1.49
CA SER A 67 13.78 2.67 0.89
C SER A 67 14.01 4.18 0.75
N TYR A 68 15.24 4.58 0.48
CA TYR A 68 15.57 5.98 0.21
C TYR A 68 16.64 6.11 -0.85
N GLN A 69 16.71 7.29 -1.43
CA GLN A 69 17.80 7.73 -2.30
C GLN A 69 18.18 9.19 -2.01
N LEU A 70 19.44 9.51 -2.31
CA LEU A 70 19.90 10.90 -2.34
C LEU A 70 19.67 11.45 -3.74
N VAL A 71 19.08 12.63 -3.84
CA VAL A 71 18.75 13.28 -5.11
C VAL A 71 19.26 14.71 -5.11
N ASP A 72 19.51 15.26 -6.30
CA ASP A 72 19.92 16.67 -6.42
C ASP A 72 18.73 17.63 -6.42
N GLU A 73 17.54 17.12 -6.78
CA GLU A 73 16.28 17.83 -6.73
C GLU A 73 15.13 16.88 -6.40
N LEU A 74 14.06 17.41 -5.83
CA LEU A 74 12.83 16.66 -5.56
C LEU A 74 11.81 16.96 -6.66
N THR A 75 11.13 15.92 -7.14
CA THR A 75 10.04 16.05 -8.11
C THR A 75 8.74 15.49 -7.55
N ALA A 76 7.62 16.04 -7.99
CA ALA A 76 6.31 15.49 -7.70
C ALA A 76 6.04 14.27 -8.59
N ASP A 77 5.73 13.12 -8.01
CA ASP A 77 5.55 11.84 -8.72
C ASP A 77 4.53 11.93 -9.87
N ALA A 78 3.43 12.66 -9.65
CA ALA A 78 2.35 12.72 -10.63
C ALA A 78 2.63 13.65 -11.82
N SER A 79 3.37 14.75 -11.62
CA SER A 79 3.58 15.77 -12.66
C SER A 79 5.01 15.87 -13.14
N GLY A 80 5.99 15.35 -12.39
CA GLY A 80 7.42 15.56 -12.62
C GLY A 80 7.88 16.99 -12.36
N GLU A 81 7.03 17.85 -11.79
CA GLU A 81 7.39 19.21 -11.46
C GLU A 81 8.36 19.27 -10.26
N ILE A 82 9.30 20.21 -10.30
CA ILE A 82 10.26 20.41 -9.20
C ILE A 82 9.52 20.85 -7.93
N VAL A 83 9.74 20.11 -6.85
CA VAL A 83 9.23 20.47 -5.51
C VAL A 83 10.27 21.32 -4.79
N TRP A 84 10.09 22.63 -4.81
CA TRP A 84 10.96 23.56 -4.10
C TRP A 84 10.85 23.36 -2.59
N LEU A 85 11.92 22.87 -1.98
CA LEU A 85 12.02 22.60 -0.55
C LEU A 85 13.29 23.25 0.02
N THR A 86 13.22 23.68 1.28
CA THR A 86 14.40 24.23 1.97
C THR A 86 15.39 23.11 2.30
N GLY A 87 16.61 23.17 1.78
CA GLY A 87 17.70 22.23 2.02
C GLY A 87 18.87 22.52 1.08
N GLU A 88 20.06 22.09 1.47
CA GLU A 88 21.25 22.12 0.61
C GLU A 88 21.36 20.80 -0.18
N PHE A 89 20.82 19.72 0.39
CA PHE A 89 20.77 18.39 -0.21
C PHE A 89 19.39 17.79 0.03
N PHE A 90 19.01 16.77 -0.77
CA PHE A 90 17.70 16.16 -0.67
C PHE A 90 17.79 14.66 -0.52
N ILE A 91 16.84 14.13 0.26
CA ILE A 91 16.61 12.71 0.47
C ILE A 91 15.18 12.43 0.03
N GLU A 92 15.00 11.45 -0.81
CA GLU A 92 13.69 10.95 -1.20
C GLU A 92 13.45 9.57 -0.59
N VAL A 93 12.31 9.39 0.07
CA VAL A 93 11.97 8.18 0.82
C VAL A 93 10.68 7.59 0.26
N PHE A 94 10.73 6.32 -0.12
CA PHE A 94 9.63 5.56 -0.69
C PHE A 94 9.05 4.58 0.32
N THR A 95 7.73 4.58 0.46
CA THR A 95 6.99 3.71 1.38
C THR A 95 5.94 2.92 0.61
N THR A 96 6.01 1.59 0.58
CA THR A 96 5.13 0.70 -0.19
C THR A 96 4.85 -0.60 0.58
N PRO A 97 3.59 -1.08 0.72
CA PRO A 97 2.36 -0.42 0.31
C PRO A 97 1.97 0.70 1.28
N ALA A 98 1.56 1.84 0.78
CA ALA A 98 0.99 2.93 1.57
C ALA A 98 0.21 3.90 0.66
N ALA A 99 -0.76 4.61 1.23
CA ALA A 99 -1.45 5.72 0.58
C ALA A 99 -1.56 6.90 1.55
N ALA A 100 -1.67 8.12 1.03
CA ALA A 100 -1.98 9.32 1.81
C ALA A 100 -3.40 9.83 1.55
N HIS A 101 -4.23 9.02 0.90
CA HIS A 101 -5.65 9.27 0.63
C HIS A 101 -6.52 8.09 1.05
N ASP A 102 -7.82 8.33 1.23
CA ASP A 102 -8.83 7.30 1.44
C ASP A 102 -9.33 6.72 0.11
N ASP A 103 -10.25 5.75 0.18
CA ASP A 103 -10.80 5.08 -1.01
C ASP A 103 -11.68 6.00 -1.89
N ASN A 104 -11.99 7.21 -1.41
CA ASN A 104 -12.70 8.26 -2.14
C ASN A 104 -11.73 9.33 -2.70
N GLY A 105 -10.43 9.18 -2.49
CA GLY A 105 -9.41 10.14 -2.90
C GLY A 105 -9.22 11.33 -1.95
N ASN A 106 -9.85 11.34 -0.76
CA ASN A 106 -9.64 12.41 0.20
C ASN A 106 -8.33 12.21 0.97
N PRO A 107 -7.55 13.28 1.22
CA PRO A 107 -6.33 13.18 2.00
C PRO A 107 -6.57 12.59 3.41
N THR A 108 -5.77 11.61 3.81
CA THR A 108 -5.78 11.05 5.17
C THR A 108 -4.78 11.71 6.10
N TYR A 109 -3.81 12.42 5.55
CA TYR A 109 -2.88 13.28 6.26
C TYR A 109 -3.40 14.72 6.26
N PRO A 110 -3.85 15.26 7.41
CA PRO A 110 -4.46 16.59 7.48
C PRO A 110 -3.43 17.75 7.54
N GLY A 111 -2.14 17.43 7.58
CA GLY A 111 -1.08 18.42 7.64
C GLY A 111 -0.77 19.04 6.27
N PRO A 112 0.12 20.07 6.25
CA PRO A 112 0.52 20.70 5.00
C PRO A 112 1.36 19.76 4.14
N ALA A 113 1.18 19.83 2.81
CA ALA A 113 1.96 19.01 1.88
C ALA A 113 3.48 19.25 2.00
N LYS A 114 3.90 20.44 2.44
CA LYS A 114 5.29 20.73 2.78
C LYS A 114 5.39 21.70 3.96
N PHE A 115 6.40 21.49 4.81
CA PHE A 115 6.64 22.35 5.98
C PHE A 115 8.12 22.39 6.35
N ARG A 116 8.52 23.49 7.00
CA ARG A 116 9.83 23.60 7.63
C ARG A 116 9.83 22.95 9.00
N THR A 117 10.90 22.24 9.31
CA THR A 117 11.12 21.69 10.65
C THR A 117 11.59 22.80 11.60
N ARG A 118 11.26 22.64 12.88
CA ARG A 118 11.74 23.52 13.93
C ARG A 118 12.64 22.72 14.86
N ASN A 119 13.75 23.33 15.29
CA ASN A 119 14.67 22.77 16.28
C ASN A 119 15.36 21.45 15.88
N LEU A 120 15.35 21.08 14.59
CA LEU A 120 16.16 20.00 14.06
C LEU A 120 17.51 20.53 13.58
N ARG A 121 18.54 19.72 13.65
CA ARG A 121 19.90 20.14 13.33
C ARG A 121 20.24 19.97 11.86
N ASN A 122 19.81 18.89 11.25
CA ASN A 122 20.11 18.55 9.85
C ASN A 122 18.88 18.62 8.95
N VAL A 123 17.74 18.02 9.34
CA VAL A 123 16.51 18.07 8.54
C VAL A 123 15.87 19.46 8.63
N MET A 124 15.83 20.18 7.51
CA MET A 124 15.33 21.57 7.42
C MET A 124 13.86 21.64 7.03
N ALA A 125 13.41 20.71 6.21
CA ALA A 125 12.02 20.68 5.73
C ALA A 125 11.62 19.28 5.29
N VAL A 126 10.31 19.05 5.26
CA VAL A 126 9.67 17.80 4.82
C VAL A 126 8.59 18.15 3.79
N ALA A 127 8.46 17.32 2.76
CA ALA A 127 7.38 17.40 1.76
C ALA A 127 6.80 16.02 1.47
N VAL A 128 5.51 15.94 1.25
CA VAL A 128 4.88 14.81 0.56
C VAL A 128 5.03 15.09 -0.93
N THR A 129 5.84 14.31 -1.63
CA THR A 129 6.16 14.50 -3.05
C THR A 129 5.37 13.55 -3.95
N GLY A 130 4.83 12.46 -3.38
CA GLY A 130 4.03 11.50 -4.12
C GLY A 130 3.06 10.70 -3.27
N ASP A 131 1.92 10.35 -3.88
CA ASP A 131 0.89 9.47 -3.34
C ASP A 131 0.19 8.80 -4.53
N PHE A 132 0.83 7.77 -5.10
CA PHE A 132 0.39 7.14 -6.33
C PHE A 132 0.68 5.64 -6.34
N GLU A 133 -0.21 4.83 -6.93
CA GLU A 133 -0.08 3.38 -7.11
C GLU A 133 0.33 2.60 -5.84
N GLY A 134 -0.18 3.02 -4.69
CA GLY A 134 0.13 2.36 -3.42
C GLY A 134 1.51 2.68 -2.87
N GLN A 135 2.12 3.76 -3.32
CA GLN A 135 3.38 4.29 -2.80
C GLN A 135 3.18 5.72 -2.30
N VAL A 136 3.71 5.99 -1.12
CA VAL A 136 3.86 7.35 -0.59
C VAL A 136 5.33 7.73 -0.66
N THR A 137 5.61 8.89 -1.28
CA THR A 137 6.95 9.44 -1.42
C THR A 137 7.10 10.70 -0.56
N ILE A 138 8.17 10.74 0.24
CA ILE A 138 8.49 11.87 1.13
C ILE A 138 9.84 12.44 0.76
N GLY A 139 9.88 13.75 0.49
CA GLY A 139 11.11 14.49 0.31
C GLY A 139 11.57 15.17 1.61
N LEU A 140 12.86 15.03 1.93
CA LEU A 140 13.51 15.74 3.01
C LEU A 140 14.57 16.69 2.44
N GLY A 141 14.52 17.96 2.85
CA GLY A 141 15.62 18.90 2.64
C GLY A 141 16.55 18.89 3.85
N VAL A 142 17.83 18.66 3.64
CA VAL A 142 18.84 18.56 4.71
C VAL A 142 19.98 19.56 4.50
N ARG A 143 20.69 19.93 5.58
CA ARG A 143 21.87 20.82 5.56
C ARG A 143 23.11 20.11 5.01
N SER A 144 23.27 18.84 5.36
CA SER A 144 24.47 18.07 5.08
C SER A 144 24.12 16.65 4.70
N ARG A 145 24.92 16.07 3.81
CA ARG A 145 24.87 14.63 3.49
C ARG A 145 25.52 13.88 4.63
N THR A 146 24.72 13.19 5.41
CA THR A 146 25.14 12.36 6.55
C THR A 146 24.54 10.97 6.45
N ALA A 147 24.81 10.11 7.42
CA ALA A 147 24.20 8.79 7.49
C ALA A 147 22.67 8.90 7.63
N VAL A 148 21.96 8.12 6.84
CA VAL A 148 20.49 8.00 6.86
C VAL A 148 20.14 6.57 7.16
N ASN A 149 19.22 6.37 8.09
CA ASN A 149 18.68 5.06 8.43
C ASN A 149 17.15 5.10 8.29
N VAL A 150 16.58 4.18 7.50
CA VAL A 150 15.13 4.07 7.32
C VAL A 150 14.68 2.68 7.72
N PHE A 151 13.61 2.61 8.50
CA PHE A 151 13.05 1.34 8.96
C PHE A 151 11.57 1.46 9.30
N THR A 152 10.90 0.32 9.41
CA THR A 152 9.49 0.24 9.77
C THR A 152 9.31 -0.33 11.17
N LEU A 153 8.27 0.14 11.85
CA LEU A 153 7.77 -0.42 13.11
C LEU A 153 6.32 -0.83 12.92
N THR A 154 5.93 -1.89 13.61
CA THR A 154 4.55 -2.40 13.60
C THR A 154 3.86 -2.18 14.94
N ALA A 155 2.52 -2.27 14.95
CA ALA A 155 1.69 -2.17 16.16
C ALA A 155 1.86 -0.86 16.97
N PRO A 156 1.55 0.33 16.46
CA PRO A 156 1.03 0.66 15.12
C PRO A 156 2.11 0.74 14.04
N ASN A 157 1.70 0.65 12.78
CA ASN A 157 2.62 0.81 11.65
C ASN A 157 3.20 2.22 11.59
N ARG A 158 4.52 2.30 11.45
CA ARG A 158 5.26 3.55 11.33
C ARG A 158 6.44 3.36 10.40
N VAL A 159 6.72 4.37 9.59
CA VAL A 159 8.02 4.51 8.92
C VAL A 159 8.85 5.49 9.73
N VAL A 160 10.07 5.14 10.02
CA VAL A 160 11.03 5.96 10.78
C VAL A 160 12.21 6.27 9.88
N ILE A 161 12.58 7.55 9.84
CA ILE A 161 13.69 8.09 9.06
C ILE A 161 14.60 8.84 10.04
N ASP A 162 15.80 8.32 10.28
CA ASP A 162 16.82 8.93 11.11
C ASP A 162 17.91 9.53 10.22
N VAL A 163 18.18 10.81 10.38
CA VAL A 163 19.22 11.55 9.65
C VAL A 163 20.24 12.04 10.68
N ALA A 164 21.49 11.57 10.60
CA ALA A 164 22.54 11.93 11.53
C ALA A 164 22.89 13.44 11.45
N HIS A 165 23.46 13.97 12.53
CA HIS A 165 23.94 15.38 12.60
C HIS A 165 25.15 15.53 13.54
#